data_fdf80606f86c8a917750dba552dc7e4c
#
_entry.id   fdf80606f86c8a917750dba552dc7e4c
#
_cell.length_a   1.000
_cell.length_b   1.000
_cell.length_c   1.000
_cell.angle_alpha   90.00
_cell.angle_beta   90.00
_cell.angle_gamma   90.00
#
_symmetry.space_group_name_H-M   'P 1'
#
loop_
_entity.id
_entity.type
_entity.pdbx_description
1 polymer ?
#
loop_
_entity_poly.entity_id
_entity_poly.type
_entity_poly.pdbx_seq_one_letter_code
_entity_poly.pdbx_strand_id
1 'polypeptide(L)'
;MRHAPLSGDRRNIRRVDYQKKGSGAWTHLWQVHFTFKGRKPVSQSFSDSNYGGEAGSLAMAKRFRDAMENEFAASDFSFGKFGAVDLDPDRGISRSSDKRKTRNGIREHWYWSADWPGISAHTINRKFYDKKLGGSDAAKAAAQAARRKGVTEYLEYLRLNPISRTRAAASIDRSRAPYTLFMPPDNLDVRVWRYMDFTKFVSMLERGGLFLPVVSKLNDPFEGSYARANEELRPLVYRHIKNEFDLSAGEMIQSLRHFVAASCWHSNDHESAAMWKLYARTNEAVCVQTTFRKLRDAMGAKARVGMVRYVDYETDWIPESNPLAPFLYKRKSFEHEHEVRALIPLTNISDTLRGGGTAVNKHGEWVRLNIAETIERVFIAPDAPDWFFELVQQVTNRYEQGAVSVVRSALAREPFY
;
A
#
# COMPACT_ATOMS: atom_id res chain seq x y z
N MET A 1 10.08 -29.28 29.36
CA MET A 1 8.66 -29.16 28.98
C MET A 1 8.55 -28.31 27.73
N ARG A 2 8.04 -28.88 26.65
CA ARG A 2 7.78 -28.12 25.40
C ARG A 2 6.46 -27.36 25.58
N HIS A 3 6.52 -26.08 25.87
CA HIS A 3 5.31 -25.24 25.91
C HIS A 3 4.75 -25.09 24.50
N ALA A 4 3.45 -25.33 24.35
CA ALA A 4 2.71 -25.07 23.11
C ALA A 4 2.88 -23.64 22.66
N PRO A 5 2.96 -23.35 21.34
CA PRO A 5 3.02 -21.99 20.85
C PRO A 5 1.75 -21.25 21.24
N LEU A 6 1.89 -20.19 22.04
CA LEU A 6 0.79 -19.35 22.48
C LEU A 6 0.11 -18.74 21.26
N SER A 7 -1.20 -19.00 21.12
CA SER A 7 -2.05 -18.39 20.10
C SER A 7 -2.41 -16.95 20.49
N GLY A 8 -2.64 -16.08 19.49
CA GLY A 8 -3.12 -14.72 19.72
C GLY A 8 -2.01 -13.69 19.97
N ASP A 9 -2.27 -12.77 20.88
CA ASP A 9 -1.47 -11.56 21.17
C ASP A 9 -0.02 -11.82 21.66
N ARG A 10 0.28 -13.05 22.09
CA ARG A 10 1.64 -13.49 22.51
C ARG A 10 2.39 -14.30 21.44
N ARG A 11 2.00 -14.26 20.19
CA ARG A 11 2.72 -14.91 19.10
C ARG A 11 4.19 -14.48 19.08
N ASN A 12 5.11 -15.43 18.87
CA ASN A 12 6.57 -15.22 18.86
C ASN A 12 7.14 -14.65 20.18
N ILE A 13 6.37 -14.62 21.27
CA ILE A 13 6.79 -14.14 22.59
C ILE A 13 6.63 -15.27 23.59
N ARG A 14 7.65 -15.50 24.41
CA ARG A 14 7.61 -16.48 25.48
C ARG A 14 8.12 -15.90 26.79
N ARG A 15 7.55 -16.35 27.91
CA ARG A 15 8.09 -16.08 29.25
C ARG A 15 9.29 -16.97 29.52
N VAL A 16 10.34 -16.40 30.11
CA VAL A 16 11.54 -17.14 30.52
C VAL A 16 11.91 -16.68 31.91
N ASP A 17 11.95 -17.67 32.84
CA ASP A 17 12.35 -17.45 34.21
C ASP A 17 13.49 -18.40 34.51
N TYR A 18 14.61 -17.87 35.02
CA TYR A 18 15.77 -18.66 35.39
C TYR A 18 16.52 -18.06 36.56
N GLN A 19 17.18 -18.95 37.30
CA GLN A 19 18.05 -18.56 38.40
C GLN A 19 19.50 -18.41 37.93
N LYS A 20 20.11 -17.26 38.23
CA LYS A 20 21.50 -17.01 37.85
C LYS A 20 22.45 -17.94 38.59
N LYS A 21 23.30 -18.64 37.86
CA LYS A 21 24.38 -19.45 38.44
C LYS A 21 25.33 -18.51 39.18
N GLY A 22 25.57 -18.84 40.48
CA GLY A 22 26.51 -18.12 41.35
C GLY A 22 25.85 -17.12 42.33
N SER A 23 24.87 -16.36 41.94
CA SER A 23 24.18 -15.42 42.85
C SER A 23 22.87 -15.95 43.44
N GLY A 24 22.29 -17.02 42.83
CA GLY A 24 20.97 -17.51 43.21
C GLY A 24 19.80 -16.58 42.88
N ALA A 25 20.07 -15.41 42.35
CA ALA A 25 19.03 -14.41 42.03
C ALA A 25 18.19 -14.85 40.83
N TRP A 26 16.88 -14.68 40.92
CA TRP A 26 15.95 -14.91 39.81
C TRP A 26 16.01 -13.83 38.79
N THR A 27 15.90 -14.21 37.50
CA THR A 27 15.74 -13.32 36.37
C THR A 27 14.46 -13.68 35.66
N HIS A 28 13.60 -12.68 35.49
CA HIS A 28 12.30 -12.79 34.82
C HIS A 28 12.34 -11.94 33.56
N LEU A 29 11.99 -12.51 32.42
CA LEU A 29 12.00 -11.79 31.14
C LEU A 29 11.00 -12.35 30.13
N TRP A 30 10.65 -11.53 29.16
CA TRP A 30 9.99 -11.96 27.93
C TRP A 30 11.01 -12.07 26.82
N GLN A 31 10.96 -13.14 26.05
CA GLN A 31 11.81 -13.36 24.90
C GLN A 31 10.98 -13.39 23.63
N VAL A 32 11.36 -12.55 22.66
CA VAL A 32 10.83 -12.54 21.30
C VAL A 32 11.75 -13.39 20.44
N HIS A 33 11.19 -14.31 19.66
CA HIS A 33 11.96 -15.18 18.78
C HIS A 33 11.29 -15.31 17.42
N PHE A 34 12.06 -14.98 16.36
CA PHE A 34 11.66 -15.12 14.97
C PHE A 34 12.62 -16.03 14.22
N THR A 35 12.04 -16.89 13.38
CA THR A 35 12.79 -17.69 12.43
C THR A 35 12.32 -17.33 11.02
N PHE A 36 13.19 -16.75 10.24
CA PHE A 36 12.92 -16.38 8.86
C PHE A 36 13.73 -17.23 7.90
N LYS A 37 13.11 -17.72 6.83
CA LYS A 37 13.79 -18.52 5.82
C LYS A 37 14.92 -17.70 5.16
N GLY A 38 16.13 -18.26 5.14
CA GLY A 38 17.31 -17.61 4.54
C GLY A 38 17.99 -16.53 5.39
N ARG A 39 17.53 -16.28 6.63
CA ARG A 39 18.15 -15.31 7.56
C ARG A 39 18.49 -15.96 8.90
N LYS A 40 19.41 -15.34 9.64
CA LYS A 40 19.69 -15.76 11.01
C LYS A 40 18.45 -15.56 11.89
N PRO A 41 18.15 -16.49 12.81
CA PRO A 41 17.05 -16.28 13.77
C PRO A 41 17.28 -15.00 14.57
N VAL A 42 16.21 -14.25 14.77
CA VAL A 42 16.20 -13.08 15.65
C VAL A 42 15.75 -13.51 17.03
N SER A 43 16.52 -13.17 18.06
CA SER A 43 16.15 -13.40 19.45
C SER A 43 16.49 -12.16 20.27
N GLN A 44 15.48 -11.58 20.92
CA GLN A 44 15.61 -10.39 21.76
C GLN A 44 14.90 -10.64 23.11
N SER A 45 15.57 -10.29 24.21
CA SER A 45 15.04 -10.46 25.56
C SER A 45 14.74 -9.11 26.21
N PHE A 46 13.66 -9.08 26.98
CA PHE A 46 13.16 -7.92 27.70
C PHE A 46 12.98 -8.29 29.17
N SER A 47 13.93 -7.87 30.02
CA SER A 47 13.94 -8.18 31.47
C SER A 47 12.94 -7.30 32.22
N ASP A 48 12.21 -7.89 33.15
CA ASP A 48 11.27 -7.14 34.01
C ASP A 48 11.93 -6.01 34.77
N SER A 49 13.17 -6.20 35.21
CA SER A 49 13.94 -5.19 35.94
C SER A 49 14.25 -3.94 35.11
N ASN A 50 14.35 -4.09 33.79
CA ASN A 50 14.71 -2.98 32.90
C ASN A 50 13.50 -2.19 32.35
N TYR A 51 12.29 -2.77 32.49
CA TYR A 51 11.09 -2.23 31.86
C TYR A 51 9.93 -2.05 32.85
N GLY A 52 10.22 -1.84 34.14
CA GLY A 52 9.21 -1.52 35.15
C GLY A 52 8.28 -2.68 35.51
N GLY A 53 8.79 -3.93 35.45
CA GLY A 53 8.06 -5.15 35.80
C GLY A 53 7.54 -5.94 34.62
N GLU A 54 6.76 -6.99 34.90
CA GLU A 54 6.26 -7.94 33.91
C GLU A 54 5.40 -7.29 32.81
N ALA A 55 4.54 -6.35 33.18
CA ALA A 55 3.65 -5.68 32.23
C ALA A 55 4.45 -4.80 31.25
N GLY A 56 5.42 -4.04 31.74
CA GLY A 56 6.26 -3.17 30.92
C GLY A 56 7.18 -3.96 29.98
N SER A 57 7.80 -5.02 30.47
CA SER A 57 8.65 -5.90 29.66
C SER A 57 7.86 -6.65 28.58
N LEU A 58 6.61 -7.07 28.87
CA LEU A 58 5.71 -7.67 27.88
C LEU A 58 5.29 -6.64 26.82
N ALA A 59 4.95 -5.41 27.23
CA ALA A 59 4.58 -4.36 26.30
C ALA A 59 5.71 -4.04 25.31
N MET A 60 6.95 -3.93 25.82
CA MET A 60 8.13 -3.72 24.98
C MET A 60 8.43 -4.89 24.06
N ALA A 61 8.26 -6.13 24.54
CA ALA A 61 8.40 -7.33 23.71
C ALA A 61 7.38 -7.35 22.56
N LYS A 62 6.13 -6.96 22.80
CA LYS A 62 5.10 -6.83 21.77
C LYS A 62 5.47 -5.75 20.75
N ARG A 63 5.82 -4.54 21.19
CA ARG A 63 6.24 -3.44 20.31
C ARG A 63 7.42 -3.83 19.41
N PHE A 64 8.44 -4.48 19.98
CA PHE A 64 9.59 -4.97 19.22
C PHE A 64 9.18 -6.06 18.21
N ARG A 65 8.34 -7.03 18.61
CA ARG A 65 7.81 -8.04 17.69
C ARG A 65 7.10 -7.40 16.50
N ASP A 66 6.19 -6.47 16.78
CA ASP A 66 5.38 -5.82 15.74
C ASP A 66 6.25 -4.95 14.82
N ALA A 67 7.25 -4.26 15.37
CA ALA A 67 8.23 -3.51 14.60
C ALA A 67 9.02 -4.42 13.66
N MET A 68 9.52 -5.57 14.17
CA MET A 68 10.26 -6.54 13.36
C MET A 68 9.38 -7.16 12.26
N GLU A 69 8.13 -7.51 12.56
CA GLU A 69 7.19 -8.05 11.57
C GLU A 69 6.91 -7.02 10.46
N ASN A 70 6.68 -5.77 10.82
CA ASN A 70 6.45 -4.68 9.86
C ASN A 70 7.70 -4.41 9.01
N GLU A 71 8.87 -4.36 9.64
CA GLU A 71 10.13 -4.11 8.95
C GLU A 71 10.49 -5.22 7.95
N PHE A 72 10.37 -6.47 8.38
CA PHE A 72 10.61 -7.60 7.47
C PHE A 72 9.58 -7.67 6.34
N ALA A 73 8.35 -7.28 6.62
CA ALA A 73 7.32 -7.20 5.61
C ALA A 73 7.63 -6.12 4.57
N ALA A 74 8.23 -5.00 4.96
CA ALA A 74 8.59 -3.90 4.07
C ALA A 74 9.93 -4.10 3.34
N SER A 75 10.87 -4.87 3.92
CA SER A 75 12.24 -5.02 3.40
C SER A 75 12.36 -5.86 2.12
N ASP A 76 11.31 -6.60 1.75
CA ASP A 76 11.31 -7.39 0.50
C ASP A 76 11.04 -6.53 -0.76
N PHE A 77 10.96 -5.22 -0.60
CA PHE A 77 10.80 -4.28 -1.68
C PHE A 77 12.16 -3.87 -2.27
N SER A 78 12.71 -4.66 -3.19
CA SER A 78 13.87 -4.25 -3.97
C SER A 78 13.45 -3.30 -5.11
N PHE A 79 13.98 -2.09 -5.13
CA PHE A 79 13.86 -1.09 -6.20
C PHE A 79 14.51 -1.55 -7.53
N GLY A 80 14.45 -2.78 -7.92
CA GLY A 80 15.13 -3.22 -9.14
C GLY A 80 14.73 -4.58 -9.68
N LYS A 81 14.06 -5.41 -8.92
CA LYS A 81 13.53 -6.68 -9.41
C LYS A 81 12.10 -6.82 -8.94
N PHE A 82 11.17 -6.70 -9.88
CA PHE A 82 9.75 -6.99 -9.71
C PHE A 82 9.57 -8.48 -9.33
N GLY A 83 9.62 -8.80 -8.05
CA GLY A 83 9.47 -10.15 -7.54
C GLY A 83 8.40 -10.28 -6.45
N ALA A 84 7.75 -9.19 -6.05
CA ALA A 84 6.56 -9.29 -5.21
C ALA A 84 5.42 -9.84 -6.07
N VAL A 85 4.75 -10.89 -5.62
CA VAL A 85 3.49 -11.30 -6.23
C VAL A 85 2.53 -10.14 -6.06
N ASP A 86 2.29 -9.43 -7.15
CA ASP A 86 1.33 -8.36 -7.20
C ASP A 86 -0.05 -9.00 -6.93
N LEU A 87 -0.73 -8.58 -5.87
CA LEU A 87 -2.11 -9.02 -5.57
C LEU A 87 -3.12 -8.43 -6.55
N ASP A 88 -2.66 -7.64 -7.49
CA ASP A 88 -3.44 -7.17 -8.60
C ASP A 88 -3.91 -8.38 -9.44
N PRO A 89 -5.21 -8.67 -9.48
CA PRO A 89 -5.74 -9.80 -10.22
C PRO A 89 -5.53 -9.68 -11.74
N ASP A 90 -5.24 -8.48 -12.24
CA ASP A 90 -5.09 -8.17 -13.66
C ASP A 90 -3.61 -8.04 -14.10
N ARG A 91 -2.67 -8.06 -13.15
CA ARG A 91 -1.21 -8.06 -13.39
C ARG A 91 -0.61 -9.41 -13.02
N GLY A 92 0.65 -9.62 -13.36
CA GLY A 92 1.38 -10.86 -13.01
C GLY A 92 1.05 -12.04 -13.93
N ILE A 93 0.73 -11.72 -15.17
CA ILE A 93 0.78 -12.67 -16.27
C ILE A 93 1.97 -12.35 -17.15
N SER A 94 2.63 -13.36 -17.65
CA SER A 94 3.78 -13.20 -18.53
C SER A 94 3.72 -14.16 -19.71
N ARG A 95 4.25 -13.72 -20.86
CA ARG A 95 4.41 -14.57 -22.02
C ARG A 95 5.79 -15.18 -22.07
N SER A 96 5.87 -16.47 -22.33
CA SER A 96 7.13 -17.21 -22.43
C SER A 96 7.01 -18.41 -23.35
N SER A 97 8.13 -19.10 -23.62
CA SER A 97 8.13 -20.31 -24.41
C SER A 97 8.95 -21.43 -23.74
N ASP A 98 8.50 -22.66 -23.90
CA ASP A 98 9.26 -23.87 -23.57
C ASP A 98 9.88 -24.44 -24.85
N LYS A 99 11.20 -24.66 -24.84
CA LYS A 99 11.92 -25.32 -25.96
C LYS A 99 12.02 -26.80 -25.67
N ARG A 100 11.47 -27.63 -26.60
CA ARG A 100 11.59 -29.09 -26.50
C ARG A 100 12.37 -29.66 -27.69
N LYS A 101 13.38 -30.46 -27.41
CA LYS A 101 14.09 -31.25 -28.42
C LYS A 101 13.11 -32.34 -28.96
N THR A 102 12.95 -32.39 -30.28
CA THR A 102 12.23 -33.45 -31.00
C THR A 102 13.17 -34.11 -31.97
N ARG A 103 12.78 -35.27 -32.56
CA ARG A 103 13.58 -35.94 -33.63
C ARG A 103 13.86 -35.02 -34.82
N ASN A 104 13.03 -34.02 -35.07
CA ASN A 104 13.10 -33.09 -36.19
C ASN A 104 13.58 -31.70 -35.82
N GLY A 105 14.31 -31.53 -34.68
CA GLY A 105 14.84 -30.24 -34.22
C GLY A 105 14.20 -29.71 -32.93
N ILE A 106 14.44 -28.44 -32.62
CA ILE A 106 13.88 -27.78 -31.44
C ILE A 106 12.51 -27.18 -31.80
N ARG A 107 11.47 -27.56 -31.07
CA ARG A 107 10.13 -26.92 -31.17
C ARG A 107 9.92 -26.01 -29.98
N GLU A 108 9.44 -24.77 -30.24
CA GLU A 108 8.96 -23.83 -29.25
C GLU A 108 7.47 -24.00 -29.00
N HIS A 109 7.10 -24.04 -27.72
CA HIS A 109 5.72 -24.05 -27.26
C HIS A 109 5.45 -22.78 -26.49
N TRP A 110 4.76 -21.86 -27.11
CA TRP A 110 4.39 -20.58 -26.48
C TRP A 110 3.25 -20.76 -25.50
N TYR A 111 3.34 -20.02 -24.37
CA TYR A 111 2.30 -20.02 -23.34
C TYR A 111 2.26 -18.68 -22.61
N TRP A 112 1.12 -18.40 -22.00
CA TRP A 112 0.98 -17.40 -20.95
C TRP A 112 1.10 -18.09 -19.60
N SER A 113 1.85 -17.52 -18.65
CA SER A 113 1.88 -17.95 -17.26
C SER A 113 1.15 -16.95 -16.38
N ALA A 114 0.48 -17.46 -15.36
CA ALA A 114 -0.13 -16.67 -14.32
C ALA A 114 0.36 -17.16 -12.95
N ASP A 115 0.76 -16.22 -12.12
CA ASP A 115 1.26 -16.46 -10.76
C ASP A 115 0.33 -15.83 -9.73
N TRP A 116 -0.02 -16.55 -8.67
CA TRP A 116 -0.76 -16.00 -7.54
C TRP A 116 -0.42 -16.73 -6.23
N PRO A 117 -0.59 -16.08 -5.06
CA PRO A 117 -0.36 -16.74 -3.78
C PRO A 117 -1.41 -17.83 -3.50
N GLY A 118 -0.97 -18.98 -3.05
CA GLY A 118 -1.85 -20.04 -2.54
C GLY A 118 -2.07 -19.96 -1.03
N ILE A 119 -3.17 -20.53 -0.56
CA ILE A 119 -3.56 -20.56 0.87
C ILE A 119 -2.48 -21.21 1.75
N SER A 120 -1.71 -22.14 1.20
CA SER A 120 -0.63 -22.88 1.88
C SER A 120 0.74 -22.20 1.80
N ALA A 121 0.80 -20.91 1.58
CA ALA A 121 2.03 -20.10 1.51
C ALA A 121 2.99 -20.44 0.34
N HIS A 122 2.52 -21.08 -0.69
CA HIS A 122 3.26 -21.32 -1.92
C HIS A 122 2.70 -20.45 -3.05
N THR A 123 3.58 -19.94 -3.91
CA THR A 123 3.14 -19.32 -5.16
C THR A 123 2.64 -20.41 -6.10
N ILE A 124 1.41 -20.24 -6.57
CA ILE A 124 0.84 -21.09 -7.61
C ILE A 124 1.23 -20.49 -8.95
N ASN A 125 1.93 -21.26 -9.78
CA ASN A 125 2.23 -20.92 -11.18
C ASN A 125 1.46 -21.85 -12.10
N ARG A 126 0.72 -21.29 -13.06
CA ARG A 126 0.04 -22.08 -14.10
C ARG A 126 0.39 -21.58 -15.49
N LYS A 127 0.62 -22.52 -16.41
CA LYS A 127 0.94 -22.28 -17.82
C LYS A 127 -0.25 -22.58 -18.70
N PHE A 128 -0.57 -21.66 -19.59
CA PHE A 128 -1.69 -21.71 -20.53
C PHE A 128 -1.13 -21.70 -21.95
N TYR A 129 -1.02 -22.87 -22.56
CA TYR A 129 -0.38 -23.05 -23.87
C TYR A 129 -1.28 -22.59 -25.00
N ASP A 130 -0.77 -21.77 -25.91
CA ASP A 130 -1.47 -21.22 -27.06
C ASP A 130 -2.11 -22.33 -27.89
N LYS A 131 -1.35 -23.40 -28.20
CA LYS A 131 -1.84 -24.52 -28.99
C LYS A 131 -3.01 -25.28 -28.36
N LYS A 132 -3.10 -25.32 -27.02
CA LYS A 132 -4.17 -26.03 -26.30
C LYS A 132 -5.47 -25.24 -26.22
N LEU A 133 -5.39 -23.92 -26.31
CA LEU A 133 -6.49 -22.99 -26.04
C LEU A 133 -6.96 -22.26 -27.30
N GLY A 134 -6.43 -22.61 -28.47
CA GLY A 134 -6.90 -22.03 -29.74
C GLY A 134 -6.23 -20.69 -30.11
N GLY A 135 -5.11 -20.35 -29.47
CA GLY A 135 -4.31 -19.18 -29.82
C GLY A 135 -3.84 -18.37 -28.60
N SER A 136 -3.01 -17.34 -28.87
CA SER A 136 -2.41 -16.52 -27.85
C SER A 136 -3.42 -15.73 -27.01
N ASP A 137 -4.45 -15.17 -27.63
CA ASP A 137 -5.43 -14.32 -26.94
C ASP A 137 -6.32 -15.15 -26.02
N ALA A 138 -6.75 -16.35 -26.46
CA ALA A 138 -7.49 -17.29 -25.63
C ALA A 138 -6.63 -17.79 -24.45
N ALA A 139 -5.34 -18.06 -24.67
CA ALA A 139 -4.40 -18.45 -23.62
C ALA A 139 -4.15 -17.31 -22.63
N LYS A 140 -4.07 -16.06 -23.10
CA LYS A 140 -3.96 -14.85 -22.26
C LYS A 140 -5.21 -14.66 -21.40
N ALA A 141 -6.38 -14.73 -22.00
CA ALA A 141 -7.66 -14.60 -21.29
C ALA A 141 -7.82 -15.68 -20.20
N ALA A 142 -7.44 -16.93 -20.50
CA ALA A 142 -7.46 -18.02 -19.53
C ALA A 142 -6.47 -17.79 -18.37
N ALA A 143 -5.28 -17.26 -18.65
CA ALA A 143 -4.29 -16.91 -17.64
C ALA A 143 -4.80 -15.78 -16.73
N GLN A 144 -5.40 -14.74 -17.30
CA GLN A 144 -6.01 -13.64 -16.55
C GLN A 144 -7.15 -14.13 -15.65
N ALA A 145 -8.07 -14.93 -16.19
CA ALA A 145 -9.19 -15.48 -15.43
C ALA A 145 -8.72 -16.35 -14.26
N ALA A 146 -7.72 -17.21 -14.49
CA ALA A 146 -7.16 -18.05 -13.44
C ALA A 146 -6.49 -17.23 -12.33
N ARG A 147 -5.77 -16.16 -12.70
CA ARG A 147 -5.15 -15.27 -11.73
C ARG A 147 -6.18 -14.50 -10.92
N ARG A 148 -7.18 -13.89 -11.58
CA ARG A 148 -8.27 -13.18 -10.88
C ARG A 148 -8.92 -14.07 -9.82
N LYS A 149 -9.28 -15.30 -10.23
CA LYS A 149 -9.88 -16.29 -9.31
C LYS A 149 -8.94 -16.58 -8.14
N GLY A 150 -7.68 -16.91 -8.40
CA GLY A 150 -6.72 -17.29 -7.37
C GLY A 150 -6.39 -16.14 -6.39
N VAL A 151 -6.29 -14.91 -6.87
CA VAL A 151 -6.09 -13.73 -6.00
C VAL A 151 -7.34 -13.46 -5.15
N THR A 152 -8.54 -13.57 -5.73
CA THR A 152 -9.80 -13.39 -4.99
C THR A 152 -9.93 -14.43 -3.86
N GLU A 153 -9.70 -15.71 -4.15
CA GLU A 153 -9.73 -16.78 -3.15
C GLU A 153 -8.70 -16.55 -2.02
N TYR A 154 -7.52 -16.07 -2.36
CA TYR A 154 -6.50 -15.76 -1.37
C TYR A 154 -6.87 -14.56 -0.49
N LEU A 155 -7.42 -13.49 -1.06
CA LEU A 155 -7.88 -12.32 -0.32
C LEU A 155 -9.04 -12.66 0.61
N GLU A 156 -9.98 -13.49 0.16
CA GLU A 156 -11.09 -13.97 0.98
C GLU A 156 -10.58 -14.86 2.14
N TYR A 157 -9.66 -15.77 1.86
CA TYR A 157 -8.99 -16.54 2.92
C TYR A 157 -8.34 -15.63 3.97
N LEU A 158 -7.63 -14.58 3.56
CA LEU A 158 -7.03 -13.62 4.49
C LEU A 158 -8.08 -12.83 5.28
N ARG A 159 -9.24 -12.53 4.67
CA ARG A 159 -10.36 -11.86 5.34
C ARG A 159 -10.96 -12.73 6.46
N LEU A 160 -11.20 -13.99 6.16
CA LEU A 160 -11.79 -14.96 7.10
C LEU A 160 -10.82 -15.43 8.18
N ASN A 161 -9.52 -15.26 7.96
CA ASN A 161 -8.47 -15.71 8.87
C ASN A 161 -7.52 -14.56 9.25
N PRO A 162 -7.97 -13.59 10.07
CA PRO A 162 -7.16 -12.42 10.43
C PRO A 162 -5.85 -12.78 11.14
N ILE A 163 -5.79 -13.91 11.86
CA ILE A 163 -4.56 -14.47 12.44
C ILE A 163 -3.61 -14.98 11.34
N SER A 164 -4.16 -15.45 10.23
CA SER A 164 -3.37 -15.89 9.07
C SER A 164 -2.80 -14.72 8.29
N ARG A 165 -3.39 -13.52 8.35
CA ARG A 165 -2.77 -12.29 7.80
C ARG A 165 -1.38 -12.10 8.40
N THR A 166 -1.23 -12.30 9.69
CA THR A 166 0.05 -12.17 10.39
C THR A 166 0.93 -13.43 10.25
N ARG A 167 0.34 -14.63 10.14
CA ARG A 167 1.09 -15.87 9.84
C ARG A 167 1.50 -15.93 8.37
N ALA A 168 0.65 -15.51 7.45
CA ALA A 168 1.00 -15.39 6.04
C ALA A 168 2.15 -14.42 5.85
N ALA A 169 2.15 -13.28 6.53
CA ALA A 169 3.30 -12.36 6.55
C ALA A 169 4.55 -12.98 7.20
N ALA A 170 4.40 -13.91 8.14
CA ALA A 170 5.52 -14.56 8.85
C ALA A 170 5.99 -15.89 8.25
N SER A 171 5.13 -16.65 7.54
CA SER A 171 5.41 -17.99 7.02
C SER A 171 5.60 -18.05 5.50
N ILE A 172 5.26 -17.00 4.78
CA ILE A 172 5.47 -16.93 3.33
C ILE A 172 6.97 -16.86 3.06
N ASP A 173 7.45 -17.67 2.12
CA ASP A 173 8.78 -17.55 1.54
C ASP A 173 8.96 -16.12 1.04
N ARG A 174 9.70 -15.32 1.78
CA ARG A 174 9.79 -13.87 1.59
C ARG A 174 10.52 -13.45 0.34
N SER A 175 11.24 -14.35 -0.32
CA SER A 175 11.68 -14.12 -1.69
C SER A 175 10.52 -13.99 -2.68
N ARG A 176 9.26 -14.28 -2.24
CA ARG A 176 8.04 -14.31 -3.05
C ARG A 176 6.76 -13.87 -2.29
N ALA A 177 6.88 -13.32 -1.09
CA ALA A 177 5.72 -12.90 -0.30
C ALA A 177 5.04 -11.66 -0.91
N PRO A 178 3.72 -11.64 -1.00
CA PRO A 178 2.98 -10.50 -1.52
C PRO A 178 2.81 -9.42 -0.44
N TYR A 179 3.88 -9.01 0.22
CA TYR A 179 3.80 -7.79 0.99
C TYR A 179 3.89 -6.64 0.02
N THR A 180 2.77 -6.01 -0.21
CA THR A 180 2.78 -4.74 -0.93
C THR A 180 2.66 -3.63 0.09
N LEU A 181 3.62 -2.74 0.12
CA LEU A 181 3.50 -1.48 0.83
C LEU A 181 2.20 -0.78 0.40
N PHE A 182 1.86 -0.89 -0.87
CA PHE A 182 0.65 -0.38 -1.50
C PHE A 182 -0.48 -1.43 -1.42
N MET A 183 -1.06 -1.60 -0.23
CA MET A 183 -2.17 -2.54 -0.03
C MET A 183 -3.39 -2.08 -0.81
N PRO A 184 -3.97 -2.94 -1.66
CA PRO A 184 -5.26 -2.65 -2.26
C PRO A 184 -6.37 -2.81 -1.22
N PRO A 185 -7.55 -2.22 -1.43
CA PRO A 185 -8.75 -2.55 -0.66
C PRO A 185 -9.19 -3.99 -0.95
N ASP A 186 -9.98 -4.59 -0.04
CA ASP A 186 -10.53 -5.94 -0.22
C ASP A 186 -11.41 -6.05 -1.48
N ASN A 187 -12.15 -4.98 -1.79
CA ASN A 187 -12.91 -4.82 -3.03
C ASN A 187 -12.21 -3.80 -3.93
N LEU A 188 -11.69 -4.25 -5.08
CA LEU A 188 -11.03 -3.35 -6.03
C LEU A 188 -12.00 -2.38 -6.72
N ASP A 189 -13.29 -2.68 -6.71
CA ASP A 189 -14.33 -1.83 -7.31
C ASP A 189 -14.94 -0.87 -6.29
N VAL A 190 -14.34 -0.76 -5.08
CA VAL A 190 -14.71 0.28 -4.12
C VAL A 190 -14.58 1.66 -4.76
N ARG A 191 -15.55 2.51 -4.48
CA ARG A 191 -15.55 3.88 -4.99
C ARG A 191 -14.50 4.72 -4.30
N VAL A 192 -13.81 5.54 -5.07
CA VAL A 192 -12.85 6.53 -4.60
C VAL A 192 -13.23 7.90 -5.12
N TRP A 193 -13.14 8.90 -4.25
CA TRP A 193 -13.65 10.23 -4.43
C TRP A 193 -12.55 11.26 -4.26
N ARG A 194 -12.47 12.25 -5.16
CA ARG A 194 -11.55 13.36 -5.02
C ARG A 194 -12.27 14.69 -5.10
N TYR A 195 -12.31 15.36 -3.98
CA TYR A 195 -12.90 16.69 -3.80
C TYR A 195 -11.88 17.74 -4.21
N MET A 196 -12.30 18.74 -4.97
CA MET A 196 -11.41 19.79 -5.47
C MET A 196 -12.15 21.06 -5.88
N ASP A 197 -11.41 22.17 -5.92
CA ASP A 197 -11.90 23.42 -6.49
C ASP A 197 -12.12 23.28 -7.99
N PHE A 198 -13.09 24.02 -8.55
CA PHE A 198 -13.44 23.99 -9.97
C PHE A 198 -12.24 24.29 -10.89
N THR A 199 -11.36 25.20 -10.50
CA THR A 199 -10.15 25.52 -11.27
C THR A 199 -9.21 24.33 -11.45
N LYS A 200 -9.08 23.48 -10.43
CA LYS A 200 -8.30 22.23 -10.52
C LYS A 200 -8.97 21.21 -11.42
N PHE A 201 -10.30 21.15 -11.39
CA PHE A 201 -11.07 20.29 -12.27
C PHE A 201 -10.91 20.69 -13.73
N VAL A 202 -11.06 21.99 -14.05
CA VAL A 202 -10.83 22.50 -15.41
C VAL A 202 -9.40 22.20 -15.88
N SER A 203 -8.41 22.41 -15.01
CA SER A 203 -7.00 22.07 -15.32
C SER A 203 -6.80 20.58 -15.58
N MET A 204 -7.55 19.70 -14.89
CA MET A 204 -7.53 18.25 -15.11
C MET A 204 -8.08 17.90 -16.51
N LEU A 205 -9.19 18.51 -16.91
CA LEU A 205 -9.81 18.29 -18.22
C LEU A 205 -8.90 18.82 -19.33
N GLU A 206 -8.45 20.08 -19.23
CA GLU A 206 -7.59 20.73 -20.24
C GLU A 206 -6.31 19.96 -20.51
N ARG A 207 -5.70 19.39 -19.47
CA ARG A 207 -4.44 18.63 -19.61
C ARG A 207 -4.64 17.14 -19.83
N GLY A 208 -5.87 16.66 -19.80
CA GLY A 208 -6.18 15.23 -19.94
C GLY A 208 -5.42 14.40 -18.89
N GLY A 209 -5.47 14.79 -17.61
CA GLY A 209 -4.71 14.08 -16.59
C GLY A 209 -4.83 14.63 -15.17
N LEU A 210 -4.17 13.96 -14.22
CA LEU A 210 -4.12 14.35 -12.82
C LEU A 210 -2.78 14.97 -12.47
N PHE A 211 -2.84 16.08 -11.72
CA PHE A 211 -1.67 16.65 -11.08
C PHE A 211 -1.47 16.05 -9.68
N LEU A 212 -0.28 15.51 -9.44
CA LEU A 212 0.16 15.04 -8.16
C LEU A 212 1.14 16.05 -7.59
N PRO A 213 0.75 16.84 -6.59
CA PRO A 213 1.67 17.76 -5.91
C PRO A 213 2.73 16.99 -5.13
N VAL A 214 3.89 17.59 -4.89
CA VAL A 214 4.89 17.06 -3.95
C VAL A 214 4.32 17.03 -2.53
N VAL A 215 4.68 16.00 -1.76
CA VAL A 215 4.14 15.77 -0.42
C VAL A 215 4.43 16.94 0.52
N SER A 216 5.54 17.65 0.34
CA SER A 216 5.86 18.86 1.13
C SER A 216 4.83 19.99 1.01
N LYS A 217 3.89 19.92 0.05
CA LYS A 217 2.78 20.85 -0.12
C LYS A 217 1.46 20.38 0.50
N LEU A 218 1.43 19.18 1.09
CA LEU A 218 0.31 18.72 1.88
C LEU A 218 0.29 19.42 3.24
N ASN A 219 -0.91 19.65 3.79
CA ASN A 219 -1.09 20.48 4.97
C ASN A 219 -0.66 19.83 6.30
N ASP A 220 -0.56 18.50 6.37
CA ASP A 220 -0.11 17.82 7.59
C ASP A 220 1.43 17.83 7.67
N PRO A 221 2.03 18.46 8.69
CA PRO A 221 3.49 18.47 8.87
C PRO A 221 4.07 17.08 9.14
N PHE A 222 3.25 16.12 9.57
CA PHE A 222 3.66 14.72 9.80
C PHE A 222 3.68 13.87 8.53
N GLU A 223 3.20 14.38 7.40
CA GLU A 223 3.25 13.63 6.15
C GLU A 223 4.68 13.26 5.76
N GLY A 224 4.91 11.96 5.59
CA GLY A 224 6.23 11.42 5.25
C GLY A 224 7.23 11.42 6.42
N SER A 225 6.77 11.59 7.68
CA SER A 225 7.60 11.46 8.87
C SER A 225 7.53 10.05 9.44
N TYR A 226 8.52 9.70 10.27
CA TYR A 226 8.48 8.50 11.10
C TYR A 226 7.81 8.77 12.45
N ALA A 227 7.34 7.68 13.08
CA ALA A 227 6.74 7.71 14.40
C ALA A 227 7.82 7.82 15.49
N ARG A 228 7.45 8.29 16.69
CA ARG A 228 8.33 8.29 17.87
C ARG A 228 8.80 6.88 18.22
N ALA A 229 7.93 5.87 18.04
CA ALA A 229 8.28 4.48 18.20
C ALA A 229 9.49 4.04 17.36
N ASN A 230 9.71 4.65 16.18
CA ASN A 230 10.89 4.38 15.35
C ASN A 230 12.17 4.83 16.07
N GLU A 231 12.18 6.01 16.67
CA GLU A 231 13.32 6.51 17.41
C GLU A 231 13.68 5.59 18.58
N GLU A 232 12.69 5.17 19.36
CA GLU A 232 12.88 4.32 20.55
C GLU A 232 13.33 2.89 20.19
N LEU A 233 12.74 2.28 19.15
CA LEU A 233 12.97 0.87 18.82
C LEU A 233 14.11 0.66 17.81
N ARG A 234 14.53 1.70 17.09
CA ARG A 234 15.58 1.61 16.04
C ARG A 234 16.85 0.92 16.52
N PRO A 235 17.43 1.22 17.72
CA PRO A 235 18.62 0.52 18.19
C PRO A 235 18.43 -0.97 18.38
N LEU A 236 17.21 -1.44 18.70
CA LEU A 236 16.89 -2.86 18.87
C LEU A 236 16.65 -3.54 17.54
N VAL A 237 15.88 -2.89 16.65
CA VAL A 237 15.53 -3.41 15.33
C VAL A 237 16.77 -3.55 14.45
N TYR A 238 17.64 -2.54 14.41
CA TYR A 238 18.83 -2.51 13.55
C TYR A 238 19.94 -3.48 13.96
N ARG A 239 19.92 -4.00 15.19
CA ARG A 239 20.83 -5.13 15.57
C ARG A 239 20.56 -6.39 14.76
N HIS A 240 19.36 -6.55 14.25
CA HIS A 240 18.88 -7.78 13.61
C HIS A 240 18.69 -7.66 12.10
N ILE A 241 18.67 -6.44 11.57
CA ILE A 241 18.55 -6.19 10.13
C ILE A 241 19.73 -5.35 9.66
N LYS A 242 20.27 -5.73 8.48
CA LYS A 242 21.16 -4.83 7.75
C LYS A 242 20.27 -3.86 7.00
N ASN A 243 20.24 -2.61 7.40
CA ASN A 243 19.63 -1.56 6.60
C ASN A 243 20.68 -1.06 5.60
N GLU A 244 20.39 -1.17 4.30
CA GLU A 244 21.25 -0.65 3.25
C GLU A 244 21.26 0.90 3.23
N PHE A 245 20.23 1.47 3.84
CA PHE A 245 20.10 2.91 4.03
C PHE A 245 20.38 3.23 5.50
N ASP A 246 21.49 3.89 5.78
CA ASP A 246 21.70 4.51 7.09
C ASP A 246 20.75 5.70 7.23
N LEU A 247 19.51 5.41 7.58
CA LEU A 247 18.43 6.41 7.74
C LEU A 247 18.56 7.19 9.06
N SER A 248 19.75 7.23 9.66
CA SER A 248 20.02 7.97 10.90
C SER A 248 19.82 9.49 10.77
N ALA A 249 19.66 9.99 9.53
CA ALA A 249 19.48 11.41 9.29
C ALA A 249 18.01 11.77 9.06
N GLY A 250 17.32 12.24 10.11
CA GLY A 250 15.97 12.81 10.01
C GLY A 250 15.84 13.89 8.92
N GLU A 251 16.91 14.65 8.69
CA GLU A 251 17.01 15.64 7.61
C GLU A 251 16.86 15.02 6.22
N MET A 252 17.45 13.85 5.99
CA MET A 252 17.39 13.17 4.71
C MET A 252 15.96 12.69 4.39
N ILE A 253 15.25 12.18 5.37
CA ILE A 253 13.86 11.74 5.23
C ILE A 253 12.93 12.93 5.03
N GLN A 254 13.16 14.01 5.77
CA GLN A 254 12.44 15.26 5.58
C GLN A 254 12.62 15.79 4.15
N SER A 255 13.79 15.61 3.56
CA SER A 255 14.06 15.99 2.17
C SER A 255 13.24 15.18 1.17
N LEU A 256 12.94 13.90 1.44
CA LEU A 256 12.15 13.04 0.55
C LEU A 256 10.73 13.58 0.27
N ARG A 257 10.17 14.38 1.17
CA ARG A 257 8.89 15.07 0.96
C ARG A 257 8.87 15.97 -0.28
N HIS A 258 10.03 16.43 -0.71
CA HIS A 258 10.22 17.23 -1.93
C HIS A 258 10.40 16.40 -3.19
N PHE A 259 10.63 15.09 -3.04
CA PHE A 259 10.93 14.17 -4.15
C PHE A 259 9.85 13.09 -4.35
N VAL A 260 8.77 13.14 -3.59
CA VAL A 260 7.61 12.26 -3.76
C VAL A 260 6.38 13.09 -4.04
N ALA A 261 5.69 12.79 -5.13
CA ALA A 261 4.40 13.38 -5.46
C ALA A 261 3.26 12.44 -5.08
N ALA A 262 2.13 12.99 -4.61
CA ALA A 262 1.00 12.24 -4.13
C ALA A 262 -0.33 12.76 -4.67
N SER A 263 -1.27 11.85 -4.96
CA SER A 263 -2.67 12.14 -5.19
C SER A 263 -3.52 11.38 -4.18
N CYS A 264 -4.27 12.12 -3.38
CA CYS A 264 -5.08 11.62 -2.28
C CYS A 264 -6.55 11.49 -2.71
N TRP A 265 -7.18 10.37 -2.37
CA TRP A 265 -8.56 10.04 -2.69
C TRP A 265 -9.24 9.47 -1.46
N HIS A 266 -10.51 9.77 -1.27
CA HIS A 266 -11.33 9.21 -0.19
C HIS A 266 -12.02 7.94 -0.65
N SER A 267 -11.85 6.84 0.08
CA SER A 267 -12.52 5.55 -0.22
C SER A 267 -13.80 5.46 0.60
N ASN A 268 -14.96 5.44 -0.09
CA ASN A 268 -16.25 5.28 0.56
C ASN A 268 -17.31 4.88 -0.48
N ASP A 269 -18.35 4.17 -0.06
CA ASP A 269 -19.48 3.81 -0.93
C ASP A 269 -20.38 5.00 -1.26
N HIS A 270 -20.33 6.05 -0.44
CA HIS A 270 -21.12 7.27 -0.57
C HIS A 270 -20.24 8.52 -0.54
N GLU A 271 -20.75 9.64 -1.07
CA GLU A 271 -20.11 10.94 -0.86
C GLU A 271 -20.10 11.31 0.63
N SER A 272 -19.06 12.01 1.06
CA SER A 272 -18.85 12.37 2.46
C SER A 272 -19.09 13.85 2.69
N ALA A 273 -20.05 14.19 3.54
CA ALA A 273 -20.29 15.57 3.97
C ALA A 273 -19.07 16.19 4.67
N ALA A 274 -18.31 15.37 5.41
CA ALA A 274 -17.09 15.83 6.06
C ALA A 274 -16.00 16.19 5.02
N MET A 275 -15.84 15.37 3.98
CA MET A 275 -14.88 15.64 2.91
C MET A 275 -15.23 16.87 2.08
N TRP A 276 -16.52 17.09 1.82
CA TRP A 276 -16.96 18.33 1.21
C TRP A 276 -16.50 19.55 2.03
N LYS A 277 -16.74 19.55 3.35
CA LYS A 277 -16.34 20.65 4.25
C LYS A 277 -14.81 20.82 4.36
N LEU A 278 -14.05 19.75 4.30
CA LEU A 278 -12.60 19.80 4.45
C LEU A 278 -11.88 20.26 3.18
N TYR A 279 -12.37 19.84 2.01
CA TYR A 279 -11.64 19.98 0.75
C TYR A 279 -12.31 20.92 -0.27
N ALA A 280 -13.60 21.24 -0.13
CA ALA A 280 -14.29 22.24 -0.90
C ALA A 280 -14.29 23.58 -0.14
N ARG A 281 -13.43 24.51 -0.57
CA ARG A 281 -13.29 25.82 0.10
C ARG A 281 -14.44 26.76 -0.18
N THR A 282 -15.17 26.51 -1.27
CA THR A 282 -16.30 27.31 -1.74
C THR A 282 -17.42 26.38 -2.19
N ASN A 283 -18.62 26.94 -2.40
CA ASN A 283 -19.74 26.22 -3.02
C ASN A 283 -19.52 25.96 -4.53
N GLU A 284 -18.46 26.52 -5.12
CA GLU A 284 -18.03 26.27 -6.50
C GLU A 284 -16.97 25.17 -6.56
N ALA A 285 -17.25 24.05 -5.92
CA ALA A 285 -16.36 22.89 -5.87
C ALA A 285 -17.00 21.67 -6.54
N VAL A 286 -16.16 20.76 -6.97
CA VAL A 286 -16.57 19.51 -7.58
C VAL A 286 -15.90 18.31 -6.88
N CYS A 287 -16.52 17.15 -7.03
CA CYS A 287 -15.91 15.89 -6.62
C CYS A 287 -15.96 14.91 -7.79
N VAL A 288 -14.83 14.36 -8.17
CA VAL A 288 -14.75 13.30 -9.17
C VAL A 288 -14.80 11.95 -8.48
N GLN A 289 -15.59 11.04 -9.04
CA GLN A 289 -15.75 9.66 -8.58
C GLN A 289 -15.19 8.69 -9.61
N THR A 290 -14.50 7.66 -9.11
CA THR A 290 -14.07 6.50 -9.88
C THR A 290 -14.01 5.28 -8.96
N THR A 291 -13.48 4.14 -9.45
CA THR A 291 -13.15 3.00 -8.59
C THR A 291 -11.64 2.90 -8.35
N PHE A 292 -11.26 2.22 -7.27
CA PHE A 292 -9.84 1.94 -7.01
C PHE A 292 -9.19 1.24 -8.21
N ARG A 293 -9.86 0.28 -8.83
CA ARG A 293 -9.38 -0.43 -10.02
C ARG A 293 -9.09 0.51 -11.17
N LYS A 294 -10.06 1.35 -11.57
CA LYS A 294 -9.90 2.29 -12.67
C LYS A 294 -8.79 3.31 -12.40
N LEU A 295 -8.74 3.85 -11.18
CA LEU A 295 -7.66 4.77 -10.77
C LEU A 295 -6.28 4.11 -10.89
N ARG A 296 -6.12 2.90 -10.32
CA ARG A 296 -4.87 2.15 -10.37
C ARG A 296 -4.44 1.86 -11.80
N ASP A 297 -5.37 1.40 -12.65
CA ASP A 297 -5.08 1.01 -14.02
C ASP A 297 -4.74 2.22 -14.89
N ALA A 298 -5.42 3.35 -14.68
CA ALA A 298 -5.12 4.60 -15.33
C ALA A 298 -3.74 5.16 -14.93
N MET A 299 -3.32 4.99 -13.66
CA MET A 299 -1.98 5.37 -13.20
C MET A 299 -0.88 4.49 -13.81
N GLY A 300 -1.19 3.24 -14.16
CA GLY A 300 -0.28 2.32 -14.84
C GLY A 300 1.04 2.11 -14.09
N ALA A 301 2.15 2.11 -14.84
CA ALA A 301 3.50 1.98 -14.26
C ALA A 301 4.06 3.28 -13.67
N LYS A 302 3.43 4.43 -13.92
CA LYS A 302 3.94 5.74 -13.48
C LYS A 302 3.75 5.97 -11.99
N ALA A 303 2.58 5.60 -11.44
CA ALA A 303 2.27 5.77 -10.03
C ALA A 303 1.86 4.44 -9.40
N ARG A 304 2.16 4.28 -8.11
CA ARG A 304 1.68 3.16 -7.32
C ARG A 304 0.52 3.61 -6.47
N VAL A 305 -0.56 2.82 -6.46
CA VAL A 305 -1.80 3.15 -5.76
C VAL A 305 -2.02 2.16 -4.62
N GLY A 306 -2.32 2.65 -3.43
CA GLY A 306 -2.59 1.83 -2.26
C GLY A 306 -3.36 2.57 -1.17
N MET A 307 -3.87 1.81 -0.21
CA MET A 307 -4.55 2.33 0.98
C MET A 307 -3.54 2.93 1.95
N VAL A 308 -3.89 4.06 2.56
CA VAL A 308 -3.15 4.63 3.69
C VAL A 308 -3.44 3.81 4.96
N ARG A 309 -2.41 3.64 5.79
CA ARG A 309 -2.51 2.98 7.10
C ARG A 309 -2.52 4.02 8.20
N TYR A 310 -3.48 3.90 9.09
CA TYR A 310 -3.60 4.79 10.24
C TYR A 310 -2.99 4.14 11.47
N VAL A 311 -2.01 4.82 12.04
CA VAL A 311 -1.19 4.29 13.12
C VAL A 311 -1.07 5.29 14.27
N ASP A 312 -0.75 4.78 15.44
CA ASP A 312 -0.38 5.60 16.60
C ASP A 312 1.11 5.96 16.50
N TYR A 313 1.41 7.24 16.30
CA TYR A 313 2.79 7.71 16.17
C TYR A 313 3.61 7.59 17.45
N GLU A 314 2.98 7.36 18.60
CA GLU A 314 3.71 7.12 19.86
C GLU A 314 4.18 5.66 19.99
N THR A 315 3.38 4.71 19.48
CA THR A 315 3.60 3.28 19.75
C THR A 315 3.91 2.42 18.55
N ASP A 316 3.46 2.80 17.36
CA ASP A 316 3.52 1.96 16.18
C ASP A 316 4.76 2.25 15.33
N TRP A 317 5.40 1.18 14.85
CA TRP A 317 6.57 1.25 13.97
C TRP A 317 6.16 1.49 12.52
N ILE A 318 6.73 2.51 11.88
CA ILE A 318 6.65 2.72 10.43
C ILE A 318 7.88 2.08 9.79
N PRO A 319 7.75 1.19 8.78
CA PRO A 319 8.89 0.52 8.15
C PRO A 319 9.92 1.48 7.58
N GLU A 320 11.19 1.24 7.86
CA GLU A 320 12.31 2.08 7.44
C GLU A 320 13.10 1.50 6.26
N SER A 321 12.96 0.20 5.98
CA SER A 321 13.58 -0.44 4.81
C SER A 321 12.98 0.00 3.47
N ASN A 322 11.85 0.68 3.48
CA ASN A 322 11.21 1.23 2.29
C ASN A 322 11.01 2.74 2.41
N PRO A 323 11.72 3.56 1.65
CA PRO A 323 11.66 5.01 1.77
C PRO A 323 10.30 5.62 1.34
N LEU A 324 9.41 4.84 0.70
CA LEU A 324 8.04 5.27 0.41
C LEU A 324 7.06 4.94 1.55
N ALA A 325 7.46 4.14 2.53
CA ALA A 325 6.57 3.75 3.62
C ALA A 325 5.97 4.95 4.36
N PRO A 326 6.75 5.96 4.79
CA PRO A 326 6.20 7.08 5.55
C PRO A 326 5.08 7.84 4.81
N PHE A 327 5.05 7.75 3.48
CA PHE A 327 4.02 8.42 2.67
C PHE A 327 2.71 7.61 2.54
N LEU A 328 2.65 6.41 3.12
CA LEU A 328 1.46 5.57 3.20
C LEU A 328 1.00 5.31 4.64
N TYR A 329 1.57 6.06 5.58
CA TYR A 329 1.19 6.02 6.98
C TYR A 329 0.71 7.40 7.44
N LYS A 330 -0.34 7.42 8.24
CA LYS A 330 -0.94 8.65 8.77
C LYS A 330 -1.39 8.44 10.20
N ARG A 331 -1.48 9.52 10.97
CA ARG A 331 -1.96 9.45 12.36
C ARG A 331 -3.42 9.00 12.42
N LYS A 332 -3.79 8.20 13.40
CA LYS A 332 -5.18 7.71 13.64
C LYS A 332 -6.23 8.82 13.66
N SER A 333 -5.87 10.03 14.08
CA SER A 333 -6.77 11.18 14.07
C SER A 333 -7.31 11.54 12.67
N PHE A 334 -6.68 11.06 11.60
CA PHE A 334 -7.10 11.24 10.20
C PHE A 334 -7.79 10.00 9.61
N GLU A 335 -8.09 8.97 10.41
CA GLU A 335 -8.68 7.72 9.92
C GLU A 335 -10.02 7.92 9.20
N HIS A 336 -10.76 8.96 9.55
CA HIS A 336 -12.00 9.35 8.89
C HIS A 336 -11.84 9.70 7.40
N GLU A 337 -10.63 9.98 6.94
CA GLU A 337 -10.35 10.23 5.53
C GLU A 337 -10.38 8.97 4.67
N HIS A 338 -10.22 7.77 5.25
CA HIS A 338 -10.20 6.49 4.52
C HIS A 338 -9.39 6.58 3.21
N GLU A 339 -8.16 7.07 3.33
CA GLU A 339 -7.40 7.57 2.19
C GLU A 339 -6.85 6.45 1.30
N VAL A 340 -7.01 6.60 0.00
CA VAL A 340 -6.27 5.91 -1.06
C VAL A 340 -5.27 6.88 -1.64
N ARG A 341 -4.02 6.47 -1.79
CA ARG A 341 -2.94 7.33 -2.25
C ARG A 341 -2.25 6.77 -3.47
N ALA A 342 -2.12 7.60 -4.51
CA ALA A 342 -1.22 7.33 -5.63
C ALA A 342 0.09 8.09 -5.41
N LEU A 343 1.24 7.40 -5.43
CA LEU A 343 2.57 7.97 -5.20
C LEU A 343 3.47 7.81 -6.41
N ILE A 344 4.25 8.86 -6.69
CA ILE A 344 5.29 8.90 -7.71
C ILE A 344 6.59 9.40 -7.09
N PRO A 345 7.67 8.60 -7.08
CA PRO A 345 8.99 9.13 -6.83
C PRO A 345 9.44 9.97 -8.05
N LEU A 346 9.76 11.25 -7.82
CA LEU A 346 10.17 12.21 -8.88
C LEU A 346 11.63 12.05 -9.30
N THR A 347 12.41 11.30 -8.52
CA THR A 347 13.80 10.96 -8.79
C THR A 347 14.04 9.50 -8.42
N ASN A 348 15.24 9.00 -8.79
CA ASN A 348 15.72 7.76 -8.18
C ASN A 348 15.99 8.02 -6.69
N ILE A 349 15.11 7.49 -5.83
CA ILE A 349 15.18 7.71 -4.38
C ILE A 349 16.54 7.26 -3.82
N SER A 350 17.12 6.18 -4.34
CA SER A 350 18.45 5.70 -3.92
C SER A 350 19.54 6.71 -4.19
N ASP A 351 19.48 7.42 -5.31
CA ASP A 351 20.46 8.46 -5.66
C ASP A 351 20.25 9.71 -4.80
N THR A 352 18.99 10.06 -4.53
CA THR A 352 18.64 11.17 -3.62
C THR A 352 19.14 10.90 -2.21
N LEU A 353 18.97 9.67 -1.70
CA LEU A 353 19.45 9.26 -0.38
C LEU A 353 20.99 9.24 -0.27
N ARG A 354 21.70 9.18 -1.38
CA ARG A 354 23.18 9.29 -1.45
C ARG A 354 23.66 10.71 -1.71
N GLY A 355 22.78 11.71 -1.68
CA GLY A 355 23.12 13.12 -1.88
C GLY A 355 23.22 13.56 -3.35
N GLY A 356 22.86 12.68 -4.31
CA GLY A 356 22.99 12.95 -5.75
C GLY A 356 21.69 13.32 -6.49
N GLY A 357 20.53 13.28 -5.81
CA GLY A 357 19.23 13.49 -6.47
C GLY A 357 18.89 14.97 -6.66
N THR A 358 18.65 15.38 -7.91
CA THR A 358 18.01 16.67 -8.21
C THR A 358 16.53 16.45 -8.54
N ALA A 359 15.64 17.21 -7.90
CA ALA A 359 14.21 17.15 -8.22
C ALA A 359 13.97 17.63 -9.66
N VAL A 360 13.33 16.78 -10.46
CA VAL A 360 13.01 17.08 -11.86
C VAL A 360 11.91 18.13 -11.94
N ASN A 361 11.01 18.17 -10.95
CA ASN A 361 9.93 19.15 -10.86
C ASN A 361 9.67 19.55 -9.40
N LYS A 362 9.83 20.85 -9.11
CA LYS A 362 9.68 21.40 -7.74
C LYS A 362 8.23 21.44 -7.24
N HIS A 363 7.24 21.20 -8.08
CA HIS A 363 5.82 21.40 -7.74
C HIS A 363 5.02 20.11 -7.69
N GLY A 364 5.38 19.09 -8.46
CA GLY A 364 4.65 17.85 -8.62
C GLY A 364 4.79 17.28 -10.03
N GLU A 365 3.97 16.27 -10.33
CA GLU A 365 4.00 15.55 -11.60
C GLU A 365 2.61 15.45 -12.22
N TRP A 366 2.54 15.54 -13.55
CA TRP A 366 1.33 15.30 -14.32
C TRP A 366 1.30 13.85 -14.84
N VAL A 367 0.21 13.16 -14.54
CA VAL A 367 -0.08 11.85 -15.11
C VAL A 367 -1.22 11.99 -16.09
N ARG A 368 -0.95 11.75 -17.37
CA ARG A 368 -1.99 11.70 -18.42
C ARG A 368 -2.90 10.52 -18.17
N LEU A 369 -4.20 10.74 -18.24
CA LEU A 369 -5.25 9.74 -18.09
C LEU A 369 -6.23 9.89 -19.24
N ASN A 370 -6.86 8.79 -19.63
CA ASN A 370 -8.13 8.87 -20.38
C ASN A 370 -9.23 9.21 -19.36
N ILE A 371 -9.65 10.45 -19.32
CA ILE A 371 -10.62 10.96 -18.34
C ILE A 371 -11.95 10.22 -18.47
N ALA A 372 -12.44 10.04 -19.71
CA ALA A 372 -13.70 9.34 -20.00
C ALA A 372 -13.74 7.89 -19.48
N GLU A 373 -12.62 7.17 -19.56
CA GLU A 373 -12.52 5.80 -19.05
C GLU A 373 -12.27 5.74 -17.54
N THR A 374 -11.58 6.76 -17.02
CA THR A 374 -11.14 6.76 -15.62
C THR A 374 -12.21 7.30 -14.69
N ILE A 375 -12.86 8.44 -15.04
CA ILE A 375 -13.83 9.13 -14.18
C ILE A 375 -15.23 8.65 -14.54
N GLU A 376 -15.97 8.18 -13.54
CA GLU A 376 -17.35 7.71 -13.74
C GLU A 376 -18.37 8.83 -13.64
N ARG A 377 -18.18 9.73 -12.68
CA ARG A 377 -19.09 10.84 -12.42
C ARG A 377 -18.36 12.05 -11.85
N VAL A 378 -18.94 13.20 -12.10
CA VAL A 378 -18.57 14.48 -11.48
C VAL A 378 -19.76 14.95 -10.64
N PHE A 379 -19.54 15.14 -9.36
CA PHE A 379 -20.52 15.70 -8.44
C PHE A 379 -20.21 17.17 -8.21
N ILE A 380 -21.23 18.00 -8.12
CA ILE A 380 -21.09 19.39 -7.68
C ILE A 380 -21.36 19.50 -6.18
N ALA A 381 -20.79 20.53 -5.55
CA ALA A 381 -20.96 20.77 -4.11
C ALA A 381 -22.45 20.83 -3.72
N PRO A 382 -22.85 20.35 -2.50
CA PRO A 382 -24.24 20.34 -2.08
C PRO A 382 -24.94 21.70 -2.14
N ASP A 383 -24.23 22.76 -1.78
CA ASP A 383 -24.75 24.12 -1.71
C ASP A 383 -24.46 24.94 -3.00
N ALA A 384 -24.13 24.25 -4.09
CA ALA A 384 -23.79 24.89 -5.36
C ALA A 384 -25.05 25.46 -6.05
N PRO A 385 -25.00 26.68 -6.58
CA PRO A 385 -26.11 27.29 -7.31
C PRO A 385 -26.32 26.61 -8.69
N ASP A 386 -27.53 26.77 -9.25
CA ASP A 386 -27.91 26.11 -10.50
C ASP A 386 -27.01 26.48 -11.67
N TRP A 387 -26.66 27.78 -11.79
CA TRP A 387 -25.75 28.22 -12.84
C TRP A 387 -24.39 27.53 -12.81
N PHE A 388 -23.92 27.17 -11.62
CA PHE A 388 -22.65 26.46 -11.48
C PHE A 388 -22.77 25.00 -11.98
N PHE A 389 -23.89 24.33 -11.70
CA PHE A 389 -24.17 23.01 -12.26
C PHE A 389 -24.13 23.05 -13.80
N GLU A 390 -24.83 24.03 -14.40
CA GLU A 390 -24.87 24.20 -15.85
C GLU A 390 -23.46 24.46 -16.42
N LEU A 391 -22.68 25.33 -15.77
CA LEU A 391 -21.29 25.59 -16.14
C LEU A 391 -20.42 24.32 -16.11
N VAL A 392 -20.45 23.55 -15.02
CA VAL A 392 -19.68 22.31 -14.90
C VAL A 392 -20.09 21.32 -15.99
N GLN A 393 -21.39 21.20 -16.27
CA GLN A 393 -21.90 20.34 -17.32
C GLN A 393 -21.41 20.77 -18.72
N GLN A 394 -21.49 22.08 -19.05
CA GLN A 394 -21.01 22.58 -20.31
C GLN A 394 -19.50 22.39 -20.49
N VAL A 395 -18.73 22.70 -19.44
CA VAL A 395 -17.26 22.50 -19.46
C VAL A 395 -16.93 21.01 -19.62
N THR A 396 -17.56 20.12 -18.85
CA THR A 396 -17.31 18.68 -18.97
C THR A 396 -17.64 18.16 -20.37
N ASN A 397 -18.79 18.56 -20.93
CA ASN A 397 -19.20 18.15 -22.28
C ASN A 397 -18.25 18.66 -23.37
N ARG A 398 -17.65 19.84 -23.19
CA ARG A 398 -16.69 20.39 -24.15
C ARG A 398 -15.44 19.51 -24.28
N TYR A 399 -14.96 18.94 -23.19
CA TYR A 399 -13.76 18.11 -23.18
C TYR A 399 -14.05 16.63 -23.40
N GLU A 400 -15.12 16.10 -22.80
CA GLU A 400 -15.39 14.67 -22.73
C GLU A 400 -16.59 14.24 -23.60
N GLN A 401 -17.19 15.15 -24.34
CA GLN A 401 -18.26 14.90 -25.34
C GLN A 401 -19.43 14.05 -24.77
N GLY A 402 -19.78 14.25 -23.51
CA GLY A 402 -20.87 13.51 -22.84
C GLY A 402 -20.48 12.15 -22.24
N ALA A 403 -19.24 11.74 -22.38
CA ALA A 403 -18.79 10.45 -21.82
C ALA A 403 -18.76 10.42 -20.28
N VAL A 404 -18.63 11.61 -19.63
CA VAL A 404 -18.62 11.76 -18.18
C VAL A 404 -19.87 12.48 -17.71
N SER A 405 -20.67 11.83 -16.83
CA SER A 405 -21.90 12.44 -16.33
C SER A 405 -21.62 13.41 -15.18
N VAL A 406 -22.29 14.58 -15.22
CA VAL A 406 -22.30 15.57 -14.12
C VAL A 406 -23.61 15.40 -13.35
N VAL A 407 -23.52 15.30 -12.04
CA VAL A 407 -24.69 15.07 -11.16
C VAL A 407 -24.64 16.00 -9.94
N ARG A 408 -25.81 16.29 -9.38
CA ARG A 408 -25.90 17.00 -8.10
C ARG A 408 -25.57 16.08 -6.95
N SER A 409 -24.96 16.62 -5.90
CA SER A 409 -24.76 15.92 -4.65
C SER A 409 -26.08 15.39 -4.10
N ALA A 410 -26.08 14.14 -3.62
CA ALA A 410 -27.25 13.60 -2.92
C ALA A 410 -27.52 14.31 -1.58
N LEU A 411 -26.52 14.99 -1.02
CA LEU A 411 -26.63 15.79 0.20
C LEU A 411 -27.43 17.08 0.02
N ALA A 412 -27.67 17.50 -1.23
CA ALA A 412 -28.52 18.65 -1.56
C ALA A 412 -30.03 18.33 -1.58
N ARG A 413 -30.40 17.05 -1.38
CA ARG A 413 -31.83 16.66 -1.40
C ARG A 413 -32.56 17.15 -0.16
N GLU A 414 -33.79 17.60 -0.37
CA GLU A 414 -34.67 17.92 0.73
C GLU A 414 -35.16 16.65 1.48
N PRO A 415 -35.38 16.76 2.78
CA PRO A 415 -35.90 15.64 3.55
C PRO A 415 -37.36 15.33 3.16
N PHE A 416 -37.72 14.07 3.20
CA PHE A 416 -39.10 13.63 3.06
C PHE A 416 -39.76 13.71 4.43
N TYR A 417 -40.86 14.49 4.53
CA TYR A 417 -41.69 14.59 5.74
C TYR A 417 -43.01 13.89 5.54
#